data_5650b59a45a078211f77c7bde02c79e7
#
_entry.id   5650b59a45a078211f77c7bde02c79e7
#
_cell.length_a   1.000
_cell.length_b   1.000
_cell.length_c   1.000
_cell.angle_alpha   90.00
_cell.angle_beta   90.00
_cell.angle_gamma   90.00
#
_symmetry.space_group_name_H-M   'P 1'
#
loop_
_entity.id
_entity.type
_entity.pdbx_description
1 polymer ?
#
loop_
_entity_poly.entity_id
_entity_poly.type
_entity_poly.pdbx_seq_one_letter_code
_entity_poly.pdbx_strand_id
1 'polypeptide(L)'
;MRSSNIGGQAVMEGIMMRHKDKYSIAVRRPDQEIELKVEDYKCIFGNHAFLKKPIIRGVVSFVDSLVVGTKCLMYSAEIAGDEEDEETARKNEQLTEEERSAKKAKEDKQFKWLLYITVAVSMVVSVAAFMFLPYVLASLIRGVGASEFLVTVVEAFVKLALFMGYMFLISRMKDIQRTFMYHGAEHKCINCVEHGLPLTVENVLKSSRFHKRCGTSFLFLVMLVSIVLHFVFVAVPFYWVRLLGRLLMVPVVAGVSFEIIQWAGRTDSKFADIMSKPGLAMQKFTTKEPAADMAEVAIKAVEAVFDWRAYLKEEFDLDIPYETEETENADS
;
A
#
# COMPACT_ATOMS: atom_id res chain seq x y z
N MET A 1 -19.15 -0.50 12.64
CA MET A 1 -17.69 -0.64 12.54
C MET A 1 -17.04 0.57 13.20
N ARG A 2 -16.17 0.38 14.17
CA ARG A 2 -15.47 1.47 14.87
C ARG A 2 -14.03 1.55 14.35
N SER A 3 -13.54 2.76 14.09
CA SER A 3 -12.21 2.92 13.45
C SER A 3 -11.09 2.80 14.48
N SER A 4 -10.21 1.82 14.31
CA SER A 4 -8.99 1.66 15.12
C SER A 4 -7.88 2.65 14.76
N ASN A 5 -7.99 3.34 13.63
CA ASN A 5 -6.94 4.16 13.03
C ASN A 5 -5.61 3.41 12.76
N ILE A 6 -5.66 2.08 12.72
CA ILE A 6 -4.55 1.26 12.23
C ILE A 6 -4.58 1.31 10.69
N GLY A 7 -3.42 1.31 10.09
CA GLY A 7 -3.22 1.12 8.66
C GLY A 7 -2.00 0.26 8.43
N GLY A 8 -1.96 -0.43 7.31
CA GLY A 8 -0.85 -1.32 7.01
C GLY A 8 -0.50 -1.35 5.53
N GLN A 9 0.47 -2.19 5.22
CA GLN A 9 0.93 -2.49 3.88
C GLN A 9 1.51 -3.90 3.86
N ALA A 10 1.05 -4.73 2.92
CA ALA A 10 1.73 -6.00 2.65
C ALA A 10 3.12 -5.74 2.06
N VAL A 11 4.10 -6.50 2.53
CA VAL A 11 5.48 -6.53 2.05
C VAL A 11 5.84 -7.96 1.65
N MET A 12 7.10 -8.22 1.27
CA MET A 12 7.53 -9.58 0.92
C MET A 12 7.50 -10.44 2.18
N GLU A 13 6.79 -11.57 2.11
CA GLU A 13 6.62 -12.53 3.21
C GLU A 13 6.21 -11.90 4.55
N GLY A 14 5.52 -10.74 4.49
CA GLY A 14 5.24 -10.00 5.71
C GLY A 14 4.26 -8.86 5.57
N ILE A 15 4.11 -8.14 6.68
CA ILE A 15 3.18 -7.02 6.83
C ILE A 15 3.85 -5.91 7.63
N MET A 16 3.72 -4.69 7.14
CA MET A 16 3.94 -3.48 7.93
C MET A 16 2.61 -3.03 8.52
N MET A 17 2.57 -2.75 9.82
CA MET A 17 1.43 -2.11 10.48
C MET A 17 1.85 -0.79 11.12
N ARG A 18 0.98 0.21 11.03
CA ARG A 18 1.22 1.54 11.60
C ARG A 18 0.05 1.99 12.46
N HIS A 19 0.39 2.53 13.62
CA HIS A 19 -0.54 3.20 14.50
C HIS A 19 0.13 4.44 15.11
N LYS A 20 -0.48 5.61 14.96
CA LYS A 20 0.04 6.91 15.45
C LYS A 20 1.48 7.17 15.00
N ASP A 21 2.41 7.20 15.95
CA ASP A 21 3.83 7.55 15.83
C ASP A 21 4.76 6.35 15.76
N LYS A 22 4.21 5.13 15.61
CA LYS A 22 4.99 3.90 15.48
C LYS A 22 4.52 3.06 14.29
N TYR A 23 5.46 2.32 13.74
CA TYR A 23 5.16 1.24 12.81
C TYR A 23 5.99 0.00 13.13
N SER A 24 5.42 -1.15 12.84
CA SER A 24 6.06 -2.46 12.92
C SER A 24 6.22 -3.05 11.53
N ILE A 25 7.21 -3.91 11.36
CA ILE A 25 7.38 -4.76 10.19
C ILE A 25 7.55 -6.17 10.72
N ALA A 26 6.62 -7.06 10.42
CA ALA A 26 6.73 -8.48 10.72
C ALA A 26 6.93 -9.24 9.40
N VAL A 27 7.97 -10.03 9.32
CA VAL A 27 8.36 -10.79 8.12
C VAL A 27 8.63 -12.23 8.52
N ARG A 28 8.10 -13.19 7.76
CA ARG A 28 8.43 -14.61 7.92
C ARG A 28 9.72 -14.90 7.20
N ARG A 29 10.70 -15.39 7.96
CA ARG A 29 12.01 -15.81 7.47
C ARG A 29 11.92 -17.17 6.77
N PRO A 30 12.94 -17.57 5.99
CA PRO A 30 13.00 -18.91 5.40
C PRO A 30 12.97 -20.04 6.44
N ASP A 31 13.55 -19.84 7.63
CA ASP A 31 13.51 -20.77 8.78
C ASP A 31 12.14 -20.85 9.48
N GLN A 32 11.12 -20.17 8.95
CA GLN A 32 9.74 -20.06 9.46
C GLN A 32 9.58 -19.22 10.73
N GLU A 33 10.63 -18.63 11.26
CA GLU A 33 10.52 -17.66 12.36
C GLU A 33 9.96 -16.32 11.84
N ILE A 34 9.33 -15.57 12.75
CA ILE A 34 8.80 -14.25 12.42
C ILE A 34 9.75 -13.20 13.00
N GLU A 35 10.46 -12.54 12.10
CA GLU A 35 11.26 -11.36 12.43
C GLU A 35 10.33 -10.17 12.62
N LEU A 36 10.44 -9.52 13.80
CA LEU A 36 9.63 -8.34 14.14
C LEU A 36 10.52 -7.14 14.41
N LYS A 37 10.29 -6.06 13.68
CA LYS A 37 10.97 -4.78 13.88
C LYS A 37 9.95 -3.69 14.16
N VAL A 38 10.20 -2.87 15.19
CA VAL A 38 9.38 -1.70 15.52
C VAL A 38 10.22 -0.43 15.38
N GLU A 39 9.71 0.55 14.70
CA GLU A 39 10.36 1.85 14.51
C GLU A 39 9.41 3.01 14.80
N ASP A 40 9.97 4.15 15.20
CA ASP A 40 9.24 5.40 15.33
C ASP A 40 8.92 5.97 13.95
N TYR A 41 7.66 6.36 13.75
CA TYR A 41 7.24 7.05 12.55
C TYR A 41 7.44 8.55 12.68
N LYS A 42 8.21 9.11 11.77
CA LYS A 42 8.39 10.57 11.64
C LYS A 42 8.08 10.97 10.21
N CYS A 43 7.14 11.91 10.04
CA CYS A 43 6.83 12.46 8.72
C CYS A 43 8.09 13.12 8.12
N ILE A 44 8.42 12.77 6.88
CA ILE A 44 9.63 13.25 6.17
C ILE A 44 9.64 14.78 6.05
N PHE A 45 8.47 15.37 5.89
CA PHE A 45 8.31 16.83 5.74
C PHE A 45 8.22 17.60 7.06
N GLY A 46 8.36 16.90 8.22
CA GLY A 46 8.21 17.49 9.54
C GLY A 46 6.75 17.82 9.89
N ASN A 47 6.57 18.61 10.97
CA ASN A 47 5.24 18.87 11.55
C ASN A 47 4.83 20.35 11.38
N HIS A 48 4.87 20.87 10.15
CA HIS A 48 4.48 22.26 9.87
C HIS A 48 2.96 22.37 9.68
N ALA A 49 2.33 23.42 10.25
CA ALA A 49 0.89 23.65 10.18
C ALA A 49 0.35 23.74 8.73
N PHE A 50 1.14 24.26 7.80
CA PHE A 50 0.80 24.35 6.38
C PHE A 50 0.57 22.98 5.75
N LEU A 51 1.37 21.97 6.13
CA LEU A 51 1.28 20.60 5.59
C LEU A 51 0.03 19.84 6.06
N LYS A 52 -0.66 20.36 7.10
CA LYS A 52 -1.91 19.80 7.63
C LYS A 52 -3.16 20.32 6.93
N LYS A 53 -3.03 21.30 6.01
CA LYS A 53 -4.18 21.84 5.26
C LYS A 53 -4.78 20.78 4.32
N PRO A 54 -6.10 20.79 4.09
CA PRO A 54 -6.76 19.89 3.14
C PRO A 54 -6.04 19.90 1.79
N ILE A 55 -6.09 18.79 1.07
CA ILE A 55 -5.37 18.51 -0.19
C ILE A 55 -3.85 18.40 0.02
N ILE A 56 -3.18 19.38 0.66
CA ILE A 56 -1.73 19.36 0.91
C ILE A 56 -1.36 18.17 1.80
N ARG A 57 -2.12 17.94 2.88
CA ARG A 57 -1.90 16.78 3.76
C ARG A 57 -2.05 15.46 3.00
N GLY A 58 -2.92 15.41 1.99
CA GLY A 58 -3.08 14.23 1.14
C GLY A 58 -1.85 13.94 0.29
N VAL A 59 -1.27 14.98 -0.33
CA VAL A 59 -0.01 14.86 -1.08
C VAL A 59 1.13 14.44 -0.16
N VAL A 60 1.25 15.10 1.00
CA VAL A 60 2.27 14.78 2.01
C VAL A 60 2.15 13.33 2.48
N SER A 61 0.94 12.91 2.88
CA SER A 61 0.69 11.54 3.33
C SER A 61 0.95 10.50 2.25
N PHE A 62 0.66 10.81 1.00
CA PHE A 62 0.92 9.91 -0.14
C PHE A 62 2.42 9.72 -0.36
N VAL A 63 3.19 10.82 -0.45
CA VAL A 63 4.67 10.76 -0.62
C VAL A 63 5.32 10.05 0.57
N ASP A 64 4.90 10.38 1.78
CA ASP A 64 5.40 9.80 3.02
C ASP A 64 5.14 8.28 3.06
N SER A 65 3.92 7.85 2.69
CA SER A 65 3.59 6.42 2.58
C SER A 65 4.41 5.69 1.51
N LEU A 66 4.73 6.33 0.39
CA LEU A 66 5.60 5.74 -0.64
C LEU A 66 7.02 5.51 -0.10
N VAL A 67 7.58 6.49 0.60
CA VAL A 67 8.96 6.38 1.13
C VAL A 67 9.04 5.34 2.25
N VAL A 68 8.12 5.41 3.23
CA VAL A 68 8.07 4.42 4.32
C VAL A 68 7.77 3.03 3.76
N GLY A 69 6.79 2.91 2.86
CA GLY A 69 6.42 1.65 2.25
C GLY A 69 7.56 1.03 1.43
N THR A 70 8.32 1.83 0.68
CA THR A 70 9.50 1.35 -0.05
C THR A 70 10.59 0.88 0.92
N LYS A 71 10.84 1.61 2.02
CA LYS A 71 11.80 1.20 3.06
C LYS A 71 11.40 -0.14 3.68
N CYS A 72 10.12 -0.32 4.01
CA CYS A 72 9.61 -1.57 4.57
C CYS A 72 9.70 -2.72 3.57
N LEU A 73 9.41 -2.46 2.29
CA LEU A 73 9.51 -3.46 1.23
C LEU A 73 10.97 -3.92 1.03
N MET A 74 11.92 -2.98 1.06
CA MET A 74 13.35 -3.32 0.97
C MET A 74 13.80 -4.16 2.16
N TYR A 75 13.43 -3.75 3.37
CA TYR A 75 13.74 -4.51 4.58
C TYR A 75 13.16 -5.92 4.52
N SER A 76 11.91 -6.06 4.09
CA SER A 76 11.28 -7.38 3.97
C SER A 76 11.94 -8.24 2.90
N ALA A 77 12.40 -7.65 1.80
CA ALA A 77 13.12 -8.37 0.75
C ALA A 77 14.49 -8.89 1.24
N GLU A 78 15.16 -8.13 2.11
CA GLU A 78 16.42 -8.55 2.74
C GLU A 78 16.21 -9.74 3.70
N ILE A 79 15.12 -9.69 4.50
CA ILE A 79 14.81 -10.73 5.51
C ILE A 79 14.19 -11.99 4.87
N ALA A 80 13.33 -11.83 3.87
CA ALA A 80 12.67 -12.94 3.16
C ALA A 80 13.51 -13.52 2.03
N GLY A 81 14.66 -12.89 1.70
CA GLY A 81 15.60 -13.39 0.70
C GLY A 81 16.14 -14.78 1.08
N ASP A 82 16.41 -15.60 0.08
CA ASP A 82 17.03 -16.89 0.28
C ASP A 82 18.39 -16.73 0.98
N GLU A 83 18.75 -17.74 1.79
CA GLU A 83 20.09 -17.85 2.37
C GLU A 83 21.13 -17.63 1.27
N GLU A 84 22.19 -16.87 1.60
CA GLU A 84 23.33 -16.66 0.67
C GLU A 84 23.69 -17.99 0.03
N ASP A 85 23.78 -18.03 -1.32
CA ASP A 85 24.28 -19.21 -2.03
C ASP A 85 25.53 -19.74 -1.32
N GLU A 86 25.59 -21.04 -1.01
CA GLU A 86 26.70 -21.66 -0.27
C GLU A 86 28.06 -21.25 -0.82
N GLU A 87 28.14 -20.97 -2.13
CA GLU A 87 29.38 -20.52 -2.79
C GLU A 87 29.73 -19.08 -2.39
N THR A 88 28.73 -18.21 -2.21
CA THR A 88 28.90 -16.82 -1.75
C THR A 88 29.23 -16.77 -0.28
N ALA A 89 28.59 -17.62 0.54
CA ALA A 89 28.90 -17.77 1.97
C ALA A 89 30.37 -18.24 2.17
N ARG A 90 30.82 -19.27 1.44
CA ARG A 90 32.21 -19.74 1.49
C ARG A 90 33.23 -18.70 1.05
N LYS A 91 32.91 -17.88 0.02
CA LYS A 91 33.78 -16.76 -0.40
C LYS A 91 33.84 -15.65 0.66
N ASN A 92 32.75 -15.41 1.36
CA ASN A 92 32.67 -14.42 2.43
C ASN A 92 33.40 -14.89 3.69
N GLU A 93 33.44 -16.20 3.99
CA GLU A 93 34.22 -16.78 5.11
C GLU A 93 35.73 -16.58 4.98
N GLN A 94 36.25 -16.49 3.73
CA GLN A 94 37.68 -16.31 3.46
C GLN A 94 38.14 -14.84 3.54
N LEU A 95 37.22 -13.87 3.69
CA LEU A 95 37.52 -12.45 3.79
C LEU A 95 37.77 -12.04 5.25
N THR A 96 38.68 -11.08 5.45
CA THR A 96 38.83 -10.44 6.76
C THR A 96 37.60 -9.61 7.12
N GLU A 97 37.40 -9.31 8.39
CA GLU A 97 36.28 -8.47 8.88
C GLU A 97 36.22 -7.11 8.18
N GLU A 98 37.39 -6.49 7.91
CA GLU A 98 37.48 -5.20 7.18
C GLU A 98 37.07 -5.37 5.72
N GLU A 99 37.50 -6.43 5.03
CA GLU A 99 37.14 -6.71 3.66
C GLU A 99 35.65 -7.05 3.51
N ARG A 100 35.07 -7.79 4.46
CA ARG A 100 33.63 -8.06 4.51
C ARG A 100 32.83 -6.77 4.65
N SER A 101 33.22 -5.91 5.58
CA SER A 101 32.52 -4.65 5.82
C SER A 101 32.62 -3.70 4.62
N ALA A 102 33.79 -3.62 3.98
CA ALA A 102 34.00 -2.82 2.77
C ALA A 102 33.20 -3.38 1.57
N LYS A 103 33.17 -4.72 1.41
CA LYS A 103 32.40 -5.39 0.36
C LYS A 103 30.90 -5.14 0.56
N LYS A 104 30.38 -5.37 1.77
CA LYS A 104 28.97 -5.11 2.12
C LYS A 104 28.58 -3.66 1.88
N ALA A 105 29.41 -2.69 2.30
CA ALA A 105 29.17 -1.26 2.07
C ALA A 105 29.14 -0.91 0.57
N LYS A 106 29.96 -1.56 -0.27
CA LYS A 106 29.96 -1.36 -1.71
C LYS A 106 28.73 -1.98 -2.37
N GLU A 107 28.34 -3.19 -1.97
CA GLU A 107 27.14 -3.89 -2.44
C GLU A 107 25.88 -3.12 -2.05
N ASP A 108 25.77 -2.64 -0.82
CA ASP A 108 24.68 -1.77 -0.35
C ASP A 108 24.57 -0.46 -1.17
N LYS A 109 25.70 0.14 -1.49
CA LYS A 109 25.72 1.34 -2.33
C LYS A 109 25.29 1.07 -3.76
N GLN A 110 25.76 -0.03 -4.36
CA GLN A 110 25.35 -0.46 -5.70
C GLN A 110 23.86 -0.83 -5.74
N PHE A 111 23.40 -1.57 -4.74
CA PHE A 111 21.99 -1.94 -4.62
C PHE A 111 21.09 -0.71 -4.49
N LYS A 112 21.43 0.25 -3.63
CA LYS A 112 20.68 1.52 -3.50
C LYS A 112 20.65 2.29 -4.81
N TRP A 113 21.76 2.34 -5.54
CA TRP A 113 21.85 3.05 -6.82
C TRP A 113 20.97 2.38 -7.88
N LEU A 114 21.06 1.05 -7.99
CA LEU A 114 20.21 0.25 -8.87
C LEU A 114 18.73 0.44 -8.56
N LEU A 115 18.37 0.45 -7.27
CA LEU A 115 17.01 0.71 -6.82
C LEU A 115 16.50 2.09 -7.26
N TYR A 116 17.28 3.16 -7.04
CA TYR A 116 16.88 4.52 -7.45
C TYR A 116 16.66 4.60 -8.96
N ILE A 117 17.53 3.99 -9.77
CA ILE A 117 17.36 3.93 -11.23
C ILE A 117 16.09 3.16 -11.58
N THR A 118 15.89 1.98 -10.99
CA THR A 118 14.72 1.15 -11.25
C THR A 118 13.43 1.90 -10.93
N VAL A 119 13.38 2.59 -9.77
CA VAL A 119 12.23 3.41 -9.39
C VAL A 119 12.02 4.58 -10.37
N ALA A 120 13.10 5.28 -10.75
CA ALA A 120 13.00 6.38 -11.70
C ALA A 120 12.52 5.91 -13.09
N VAL A 121 13.08 4.82 -13.61
CA VAL A 121 12.65 4.23 -14.89
C VAL A 121 11.20 3.75 -14.80
N SER A 122 10.82 3.05 -13.73
CA SER A 122 9.45 2.60 -13.52
C SER A 122 8.45 3.75 -13.45
N MET A 123 8.84 4.87 -12.82
CA MET A 123 8.02 6.08 -12.77
C MET A 123 7.81 6.67 -14.17
N VAL A 124 8.89 6.80 -14.96
CA VAL A 124 8.82 7.30 -16.36
C VAL A 124 7.94 6.39 -17.21
N VAL A 125 8.12 5.08 -17.12
CA VAL A 125 7.31 4.08 -17.85
C VAL A 125 5.84 4.16 -17.42
N SER A 126 5.57 4.29 -16.12
CA SER A 126 4.20 4.42 -15.60
C SER A 126 3.51 5.69 -16.11
N VAL A 127 4.20 6.83 -16.08
CA VAL A 127 3.67 8.10 -16.64
C VAL A 127 3.42 7.95 -18.15
N ALA A 128 4.35 7.35 -18.87
CA ALA A 128 4.18 7.08 -20.29
C ALA A 128 2.96 6.17 -20.57
N ALA A 129 2.82 5.07 -19.85
CA ALA A 129 1.76 4.10 -20.05
C ALA A 129 0.37 4.61 -19.65
N PHE A 130 0.26 5.30 -18.49
CA PHE A 130 -1.04 5.68 -17.93
C PHE A 130 -1.47 7.11 -18.21
N MET A 131 -0.57 7.95 -18.68
CA MET A 131 -0.87 9.35 -18.99
C MET A 131 -0.71 9.67 -20.47
N PHE A 132 0.42 9.32 -21.10
CA PHE A 132 0.67 9.63 -22.50
C PHE A 132 -0.02 8.66 -23.45
N LEU A 133 0.07 7.35 -23.24
CA LEU A 133 -0.50 6.36 -24.15
C LEU A 133 -2.01 6.49 -24.33
N PRO A 134 -2.85 6.64 -23.27
CA PRO A 134 -4.28 6.88 -23.44
C PRO A 134 -4.58 8.15 -24.26
N TYR A 135 -3.82 9.21 -24.01
CA TYR A 135 -3.97 10.49 -24.72
C TYR A 135 -3.63 10.37 -26.20
N VAL A 136 -2.53 9.70 -26.53
CA VAL A 136 -2.10 9.47 -27.93
C VAL A 136 -3.12 8.60 -28.65
N LEU A 137 -3.54 7.47 -28.07
CA LEU A 137 -4.53 6.57 -28.68
C LEU A 137 -5.87 7.27 -28.92
N ALA A 138 -6.35 8.03 -27.94
CA ALA A 138 -7.58 8.79 -28.10
C ALA A 138 -7.44 9.90 -29.16
N SER A 139 -6.25 10.49 -29.35
CA SER A 139 -6.03 11.53 -30.33
C SER A 139 -6.17 11.05 -31.77
N LEU A 140 -6.03 9.76 -32.05
CA LEU A 140 -6.18 9.18 -33.38
C LEU A 140 -7.57 9.44 -33.98
N ILE A 141 -8.62 9.48 -33.12
CA ILE A 141 -9.98 9.77 -33.60
C ILE A 141 -10.20 11.24 -33.99
N ARG A 142 -9.28 12.16 -33.68
CA ARG A 142 -9.35 13.53 -34.21
C ARG A 142 -9.22 13.56 -35.71
N GLY A 143 -8.41 12.67 -36.30
CA GLY A 143 -8.23 12.56 -37.74
C GLY A 143 -9.51 12.26 -38.52
N VAL A 144 -10.52 11.69 -37.85
CA VAL A 144 -11.85 11.42 -38.43
C VAL A 144 -12.92 12.44 -38.03
N GLY A 145 -12.52 13.61 -37.51
CA GLY A 145 -13.41 14.73 -37.19
C GLY A 145 -14.12 14.63 -35.81
N ALA A 146 -13.63 13.79 -34.89
CA ALA A 146 -14.21 13.69 -33.55
C ALA A 146 -14.04 14.99 -32.74
N SER A 147 -15.09 15.36 -31.99
CA SER A 147 -15.01 16.50 -31.07
C SER A 147 -14.03 16.25 -29.92
N GLU A 148 -13.45 17.32 -29.35
CA GLU A 148 -12.54 17.22 -28.20
C GLU A 148 -13.20 16.55 -26.99
N PHE A 149 -14.50 16.72 -26.82
CA PHE A 149 -15.27 16.02 -25.80
C PHE A 149 -15.23 14.49 -26.01
N LEU A 150 -15.52 14.03 -27.24
CA LEU A 150 -15.49 12.61 -27.59
C LEU A 150 -14.08 12.02 -27.41
N VAL A 151 -13.04 12.76 -27.85
CA VAL A 151 -11.64 12.37 -27.62
C VAL A 151 -11.36 12.16 -26.11
N THR A 152 -11.81 13.08 -25.26
CA THR A 152 -11.60 12.98 -23.81
C THR A 152 -12.38 11.81 -23.21
N VAL A 153 -13.58 11.52 -23.68
CA VAL A 153 -14.35 10.33 -23.26
C VAL A 153 -13.63 9.04 -23.64
N VAL A 154 -13.16 8.93 -24.89
CA VAL A 154 -12.39 7.75 -25.34
C VAL A 154 -11.09 7.60 -24.55
N GLU A 155 -10.38 8.71 -24.30
CA GLU A 155 -9.20 8.69 -23.43
C GLU A 155 -9.49 8.12 -22.03
N ALA A 156 -10.61 8.53 -21.43
CA ALA A 156 -11.05 8.01 -20.13
C ALA A 156 -11.28 6.49 -20.15
N PHE A 157 -11.94 5.99 -21.21
CA PHE A 157 -12.14 4.54 -21.40
C PHE A 157 -10.82 3.79 -21.60
N VAL A 158 -9.93 4.31 -22.43
CA VAL A 158 -8.60 3.70 -22.68
C VAL A 158 -7.80 3.66 -21.37
N LYS A 159 -7.79 4.75 -20.60
CA LYS A 159 -7.12 4.81 -19.31
C LYS A 159 -7.66 3.77 -18.34
N LEU A 160 -8.98 3.66 -18.22
CA LEU A 160 -9.64 2.68 -17.38
C LEU A 160 -9.32 1.24 -17.83
N ALA A 161 -9.39 0.97 -19.12
CA ALA A 161 -9.09 -0.34 -19.69
C ALA A 161 -7.63 -0.77 -19.46
N LEU A 162 -6.68 0.15 -19.66
CA LEU A 162 -5.26 -0.08 -19.39
C LEU A 162 -5.01 -0.36 -17.91
N PHE A 163 -5.61 0.42 -17.01
CA PHE A 163 -5.47 0.21 -15.58
C PHE A 163 -6.07 -1.14 -15.14
N MET A 164 -7.28 -1.47 -15.59
CA MET A 164 -7.92 -2.75 -15.27
C MET A 164 -7.15 -3.93 -15.86
N GLY A 165 -6.65 -3.79 -17.09
CA GLY A 165 -5.80 -4.80 -17.74
C GLY A 165 -4.50 -5.02 -16.96
N TYR A 166 -3.84 -3.95 -16.54
CA TYR A 166 -2.64 -4.02 -15.69
C TYR A 166 -2.93 -4.74 -14.38
N MET A 167 -3.99 -4.34 -13.66
CA MET A 167 -4.38 -4.98 -12.39
C MET A 167 -4.70 -6.46 -12.58
N PHE A 168 -5.39 -6.82 -13.67
CA PHE A 168 -5.65 -8.20 -14.01
C PHE A 168 -4.37 -8.99 -14.27
N LEU A 169 -3.43 -8.45 -15.03
CA LEU A 169 -2.16 -9.12 -15.36
C LEU A 169 -1.31 -9.37 -14.12
N ILE A 170 -1.07 -8.33 -13.28
CA ILE A 170 -0.27 -8.48 -12.08
C ILE A 170 -0.91 -9.45 -11.07
N SER A 171 -2.25 -9.49 -10.99
CA SER A 171 -2.97 -10.40 -10.10
C SER A 171 -2.77 -11.89 -10.47
N ARG A 172 -2.23 -12.20 -11.66
CA ARG A 172 -1.91 -13.56 -12.12
C ARG A 172 -0.48 -14.00 -11.83
N MET A 173 0.42 -13.06 -11.48
CA MET A 173 1.80 -13.38 -11.13
C MET A 173 1.83 -14.05 -9.75
N LYS A 174 2.56 -15.19 -9.63
CA LYS A 174 2.58 -16.00 -8.40
C LYS A 174 3.11 -15.22 -7.19
N ASP A 175 4.20 -14.49 -7.36
CA ASP A 175 4.83 -13.72 -6.27
C ASP A 175 3.91 -12.59 -5.78
N ILE A 176 3.22 -11.91 -6.72
CA ILE A 176 2.22 -10.89 -6.38
C ILE A 176 1.00 -11.51 -5.69
N GLN A 177 0.61 -12.73 -6.09
CA GLN A 177 -0.50 -13.42 -5.42
C GLN A 177 -0.21 -13.68 -3.94
N ARG A 178 1.05 -14.03 -3.62
CA ARG A 178 1.46 -14.25 -2.22
C ARG A 178 1.42 -12.95 -1.42
N THR A 179 1.94 -11.85 -1.99
CA THR A 179 1.79 -10.50 -1.40
C THR A 179 0.32 -10.12 -1.21
N PHE A 180 -0.57 -10.48 -2.15
CA PHE A 180 -2.01 -10.23 -2.02
C PHE A 180 -2.68 -11.10 -0.94
N MET A 181 -2.13 -12.25 -0.57
CA MET A 181 -2.58 -13.02 0.59
C MET A 181 -2.20 -12.30 1.89
N TYR A 182 -0.99 -11.78 2.01
CA TYR A 182 -0.59 -10.93 3.15
C TYR A 182 -1.44 -9.67 3.25
N HIS A 183 -1.78 -9.03 2.12
CA HIS A 183 -2.72 -7.91 2.10
C HIS A 183 -4.12 -8.30 2.58
N GLY A 184 -4.56 -9.52 2.24
CA GLY A 184 -5.79 -10.10 2.80
C GLY A 184 -5.71 -10.31 4.31
N ALA A 185 -4.57 -10.79 4.83
CA ALA A 185 -4.33 -10.97 6.26
C ALA A 185 -4.36 -9.63 7.02
N GLU A 186 -3.70 -8.60 6.47
CA GLU A 186 -3.75 -7.23 6.99
C GLU A 186 -5.19 -6.75 7.17
N HIS A 187 -6.01 -6.80 6.10
CA HIS A 187 -7.41 -6.37 6.14
C HIS A 187 -8.24 -7.18 7.15
N LYS A 188 -8.02 -8.50 7.20
CA LYS A 188 -8.74 -9.37 8.13
C LYS A 188 -8.40 -9.07 9.59
N CYS A 189 -7.13 -8.78 9.91
CA CYS A 189 -6.73 -8.34 11.24
C CYS A 189 -7.39 -7.02 11.64
N ILE A 190 -7.36 -6.01 10.77
CA ILE A 190 -7.98 -4.71 11.05
C ILE A 190 -9.50 -4.89 11.21
N ASN A 191 -10.16 -5.62 10.31
CA ASN A 191 -11.59 -5.87 10.40
C ASN A 191 -11.97 -6.69 11.64
N CYS A 192 -11.17 -7.66 12.05
CA CYS A 192 -11.37 -8.44 13.27
C CYS A 192 -11.53 -7.52 14.48
N VAL A 193 -10.56 -6.65 14.71
CA VAL A 193 -10.55 -5.71 15.83
C VAL A 193 -11.65 -4.65 15.72
N GLU A 194 -11.86 -4.08 14.52
CA GLU A 194 -12.88 -3.04 14.29
C GLU A 194 -14.34 -3.53 14.38
N HIS A 195 -14.54 -4.85 14.39
CA HIS A 195 -15.85 -5.48 14.65
C HIS A 195 -15.98 -6.05 16.06
N GLY A 196 -15.02 -5.78 16.95
CA GLY A 196 -15.12 -6.18 18.35
C GLY A 196 -14.78 -7.66 18.58
N LEU A 197 -13.98 -8.27 17.72
CA LEU A 197 -13.54 -9.66 17.90
C LEU A 197 -12.13 -9.70 18.49
N PRO A 198 -11.86 -10.66 19.42
CA PRO A 198 -10.50 -10.93 19.87
C PRO A 198 -9.56 -11.25 18.72
N LEU A 199 -8.34 -10.73 18.77
CA LEU A 199 -7.34 -10.88 17.71
C LEU A 199 -6.67 -12.27 17.81
N THR A 200 -7.39 -13.30 17.36
CA THR A 200 -6.92 -14.68 17.24
C THR A 200 -6.87 -15.10 15.77
N VAL A 201 -6.02 -16.08 15.43
CA VAL A 201 -5.92 -16.60 14.05
C VAL A 201 -7.29 -17.02 13.51
N GLU A 202 -8.09 -17.69 14.33
CA GLU A 202 -9.44 -18.16 13.95
C GLU A 202 -10.38 -16.99 13.59
N ASN A 203 -10.44 -15.95 14.44
CA ASN A 203 -11.28 -14.77 14.21
C ASN A 203 -10.80 -13.94 13.03
N VAL A 204 -9.47 -13.81 12.88
CA VAL A 204 -8.86 -13.15 11.73
C VAL A 204 -9.24 -13.86 10.44
N LEU A 205 -9.10 -15.18 10.35
CA LEU A 205 -9.46 -15.94 9.17
C LEU A 205 -10.97 -15.89 8.83
N LYS A 206 -11.85 -15.73 9.82
CA LYS A 206 -13.29 -15.54 9.61
C LYS A 206 -13.66 -14.11 9.21
N SER A 207 -12.81 -13.12 9.48
CA SER A 207 -13.07 -11.71 9.20
C SER A 207 -13.01 -11.40 7.69
N SER A 208 -13.57 -10.26 7.29
CA SER A 208 -13.59 -9.82 5.89
C SER A 208 -12.21 -9.36 5.41
N ARG A 209 -11.81 -9.77 4.20
CA ARG A 209 -10.62 -9.22 3.51
C ARG A 209 -10.88 -7.90 2.77
N PHE A 210 -12.10 -7.38 2.82
CA PHE A 210 -12.46 -6.12 2.18
C PHE A 210 -12.51 -5.01 3.23
N HIS A 211 -11.78 -3.91 2.98
CA HIS A 211 -11.67 -2.79 3.91
C HIS A 211 -11.79 -1.44 3.21
N LYS A 212 -12.61 -0.51 3.74
CA LYS A 212 -12.93 0.77 3.07
C LYS A 212 -11.73 1.72 2.93
N ARG A 213 -10.74 1.64 3.83
CA ARG A 213 -9.58 2.55 3.90
C ARG A 213 -8.32 1.96 3.28
N CYS A 214 -8.46 1.13 2.26
CA CYS A 214 -7.33 0.46 1.63
C CYS A 214 -6.62 1.35 0.60
N GLY A 215 -5.28 1.25 0.53
CA GLY A 215 -4.45 1.96 -0.45
C GLY A 215 -4.76 1.62 -1.90
N THR A 216 -5.20 0.39 -2.21
CA THR A 216 -5.59 0.01 -3.58
C THR A 216 -6.92 0.66 -4.00
N SER A 217 -7.86 0.86 -3.06
CA SER A 217 -9.05 1.68 -3.29
C SER A 217 -8.69 3.14 -3.57
N PHE A 218 -7.65 3.65 -2.91
CA PHE A 218 -7.13 4.99 -3.18
C PHE A 218 -6.60 5.12 -4.60
N LEU A 219 -5.82 4.17 -5.11
CA LEU A 219 -5.32 4.19 -6.50
C LEU A 219 -6.46 4.23 -7.52
N PHE A 220 -7.50 3.43 -7.32
CA PHE A 220 -8.67 3.45 -8.20
C PHE A 220 -9.40 4.81 -8.13
N LEU A 221 -9.55 5.37 -6.94
CA LEU A 221 -10.16 6.69 -6.75
C LEU A 221 -9.33 7.80 -7.41
N VAL A 222 -8.01 7.76 -7.27
CA VAL A 222 -7.07 8.68 -7.98
C VAL A 222 -7.32 8.64 -9.50
N MET A 223 -7.50 7.45 -10.06
CA MET A 223 -7.80 7.30 -11.47
C MET A 223 -9.15 7.93 -11.84
N LEU A 224 -10.22 7.68 -11.08
CA LEU A 224 -11.54 8.27 -11.35
C LEU A 224 -11.52 9.80 -11.21
N VAL A 225 -10.94 10.32 -10.14
CA VAL A 225 -10.79 11.77 -9.91
C VAL A 225 -9.95 12.39 -11.03
N SER A 226 -8.87 11.73 -11.46
CA SER A 226 -8.06 12.17 -12.60
C SER A 226 -8.90 12.29 -13.87
N ILE A 227 -9.75 11.31 -14.18
CA ILE A 227 -10.64 11.36 -15.34
C ILE A 227 -11.54 12.58 -15.26
N VAL A 228 -12.23 12.79 -14.13
CA VAL A 228 -13.15 13.93 -13.95
C VAL A 228 -12.43 15.27 -14.06
N LEU A 229 -11.29 15.43 -13.39
CA LEU A 229 -10.54 16.70 -13.41
C LEU A 229 -9.93 16.99 -14.79
N HIS A 230 -9.59 15.96 -15.56
CA HIS A 230 -9.04 16.16 -16.91
C HIS A 230 -10.05 16.72 -17.91
N PHE A 231 -11.37 16.63 -17.66
CA PHE A 231 -12.38 17.29 -18.49
C PHE A 231 -12.24 18.83 -18.51
N VAL A 232 -11.63 19.43 -17.48
CA VAL A 232 -11.33 20.88 -17.47
C VAL A 232 -10.44 21.27 -18.65
N PHE A 233 -9.59 20.35 -19.13
CA PHE A 233 -8.68 20.60 -20.24
C PHE A 233 -9.31 20.44 -21.63
N VAL A 234 -10.57 20.06 -21.74
CA VAL A 234 -11.28 19.97 -23.03
C VAL A 234 -11.30 21.32 -23.76
N ALA A 235 -11.48 22.41 -23.00
CA ALA A 235 -11.50 23.78 -23.55
C ALA A 235 -10.12 24.35 -23.89
N VAL A 236 -9.02 23.67 -23.54
CA VAL A 236 -7.65 24.15 -23.78
C VAL A 236 -7.22 23.76 -25.18
N PRO A 237 -7.01 24.71 -26.13
CA PRO A 237 -6.74 24.38 -27.54
C PRO A 237 -5.31 23.88 -27.78
N PHE A 238 -4.35 24.30 -26.95
CA PHE A 238 -2.94 24.00 -27.17
C PHE A 238 -2.53 22.65 -26.57
N TYR A 239 -2.00 21.75 -27.40
CA TYR A 239 -1.57 20.39 -27.03
C TYR A 239 -0.62 20.37 -25.84
N TRP A 240 0.48 21.12 -25.90
CA TRP A 240 1.50 21.12 -24.85
C TRP A 240 1.02 21.72 -23.54
N VAL A 241 0.16 22.74 -23.59
CA VAL A 241 -0.45 23.35 -22.40
C VAL A 241 -1.39 22.34 -21.74
N ARG A 242 -2.15 21.59 -22.51
CA ARG A 242 -3.03 20.52 -22.02
C ARG A 242 -2.24 19.41 -21.33
N LEU A 243 -1.16 18.97 -21.99
CA LEU A 243 -0.31 17.91 -21.47
C LEU A 243 0.40 18.31 -20.16
N LEU A 244 1.04 19.49 -20.14
CA LEU A 244 1.72 20.03 -18.97
C LEU A 244 0.73 20.31 -17.83
N GLY A 245 -0.43 20.87 -18.15
CA GLY A 245 -1.49 21.12 -17.17
C GLY A 245 -1.97 19.85 -16.49
N ARG A 246 -2.13 18.74 -17.22
CA ARG A 246 -2.49 17.43 -16.67
C ARG A 246 -1.40 16.88 -15.75
N LEU A 247 -0.13 17.06 -16.10
CA LEU A 247 1.00 16.65 -15.23
C LEU A 247 1.01 17.45 -13.93
N LEU A 248 0.81 18.76 -14.01
CA LEU A 248 0.75 19.65 -12.84
C LEU A 248 -0.47 19.38 -11.95
N MET A 249 -1.52 18.77 -12.50
CA MET A 249 -2.73 18.38 -11.73
C MET A 249 -2.51 17.10 -10.90
N VAL A 250 -1.46 16.32 -11.10
CA VAL A 250 -1.23 15.06 -10.36
C VAL A 250 -1.26 15.26 -8.84
N PRO A 251 -0.57 16.25 -8.24
CA PRO A 251 -0.67 16.50 -6.79
C PRO A 251 -2.09 16.84 -6.34
N VAL A 252 -2.83 17.63 -7.14
CA VAL A 252 -4.21 18.01 -6.83
C VAL A 252 -5.12 16.79 -6.85
N VAL A 253 -4.98 15.92 -7.87
CA VAL A 253 -5.71 14.65 -7.97
C VAL A 253 -5.45 13.77 -6.76
N ALA A 254 -4.18 13.60 -6.37
CA ALA A 254 -3.80 12.81 -5.20
C ALA A 254 -4.40 13.39 -3.90
N GLY A 255 -4.29 14.71 -3.70
CA GLY A 255 -4.83 15.38 -2.55
C GLY A 255 -6.35 15.29 -2.43
N VAL A 256 -7.08 15.53 -3.53
CA VAL A 256 -8.55 15.41 -3.58
C VAL A 256 -8.98 13.97 -3.30
N SER A 257 -8.31 13.00 -3.92
CA SER A 257 -8.61 11.58 -3.71
C SER A 257 -8.38 11.15 -2.26
N PHE A 258 -7.34 11.67 -1.63
CA PHE A 258 -7.07 11.43 -0.21
C PHE A 258 -8.19 11.96 0.68
N GLU A 259 -8.66 13.19 0.44
CA GLU A 259 -9.76 13.77 1.21
C GLU A 259 -11.06 12.96 1.06
N ILE A 260 -11.36 12.51 -0.17
CA ILE A 260 -12.55 11.68 -0.44
C ILE A 260 -12.48 10.35 0.32
N ILE A 261 -11.35 9.64 0.28
CA ILE A 261 -11.23 8.34 0.95
C ILE A 261 -11.26 8.48 2.48
N GLN A 262 -10.64 9.55 3.01
CA GLN A 262 -10.68 9.86 4.44
C GLN A 262 -12.11 10.18 4.90
N TRP A 263 -12.84 10.96 4.12
CA TRP A 263 -14.23 11.26 4.39
C TRP A 263 -15.10 9.99 4.33
N ALA A 264 -14.97 9.19 3.27
CA ALA A 264 -15.73 7.95 3.09
C ALA A 264 -15.45 6.91 4.19
N GLY A 265 -14.21 6.86 4.68
CA GLY A 265 -13.81 5.96 5.77
C GLY A 265 -14.30 6.36 7.17
N ARG A 266 -14.76 7.62 7.35
CA ARG A 266 -15.23 8.14 8.64
C ARG A 266 -16.75 8.30 8.72
N THR A 267 -17.45 8.12 7.60
CA THR A 267 -18.88 8.41 7.49
C THR A 267 -19.65 7.14 7.14
N ASP A 268 -20.63 6.77 7.95
CA ASP A 268 -21.55 5.66 7.69
C ASP A 268 -22.80 6.15 6.91
N SER A 269 -22.58 6.89 5.81
CA SER A 269 -23.65 7.34 4.93
C SER A 269 -23.82 6.43 3.71
N LYS A 270 -25.05 6.29 3.19
CA LYS A 270 -25.33 5.55 1.95
C LYS A 270 -24.50 6.06 0.77
N PHE A 271 -24.20 7.35 0.74
CA PHE A 271 -23.39 7.95 -0.32
C PHE A 271 -21.91 7.53 -0.19
N ALA A 272 -21.34 7.51 1.01
CA ALA A 272 -20.00 7.01 1.26
C ALA A 272 -19.87 5.53 0.89
N ASP A 273 -20.90 4.72 1.18
CA ASP A 273 -20.95 3.31 0.78
C ASP A 273 -20.95 3.14 -0.75
N ILE A 274 -21.72 3.93 -1.46
CA ILE A 274 -21.75 3.91 -2.93
C ILE A 274 -20.37 4.31 -3.50
N MET A 275 -19.78 5.37 -2.97
CA MET A 275 -18.46 5.85 -3.40
C MET A 275 -17.32 4.85 -3.11
N SER A 276 -17.47 4.03 -2.06
CA SER A 276 -16.48 3.00 -1.69
C SER A 276 -16.61 1.73 -2.53
N LYS A 277 -17.78 1.42 -3.11
CA LYS A 277 -18.03 0.17 -3.86
C LYS A 277 -17.02 -0.11 -4.98
N PRO A 278 -16.64 0.86 -5.84
CA PRO A 278 -15.66 0.61 -6.89
C PRO A 278 -14.29 0.23 -6.32
N GLY A 279 -13.85 0.91 -5.24
CA GLY A 279 -12.62 0.58 -4.54
C GLY A 279 -12.65 -0.83 -3.92
N LEU A 280 -13.77 -1.19 -3.26
CA LEU A 280 -13.97 -2.54 -2.72
C LEU A 280 -14.00 -3.62 -3.82
N ALA A 281 -14.56 -3.29 -5.00
CA ALA A 281 -14.53 -4.20 -6.15
C ALA A 281 -13.10 -4.46 -6.64
N MET A 282 -12.23 -3.44 -6.62
CA MET A 282 -10.81 -3.59 -6.96
C MET A 282 -10.06 -4.53 -6.02
N GLN A 283 -10.44 -4.58 -4.74
CA GLN A 283 -9.82 -5.47 -3.77
C GLN A 283 -10.04 -6.96 -4.10
N LYS A 284 -11.03 -7.32 -4.93
CA LYS A 284 -11.16 -8.69 -5.45
C LYS A 284 -9.92 -9.16 -6.23
N PHE A 285 -9.20 -8.23 -6.86
CA PHE A 285 -7.97 -8.51 -7.60
C PHE A 285 -6.72 -8.37 -6.72
N THR A 286 -6.73 -7.47 -5.74
CA THR A 286 -5.57 -7.07 -4.95
C THR A 286 -5.50 -7.65 -3.55
N THR A 287 -6.52 -8.42 -3.14
CA THR A 287 -6.51 -9.20 -1.88
C THR A 287 -6.90 -10.64 -2.16
N LYS A 288 -6.26 -11.57 -1.47
CA LYS A 288 -6.59 -13.01 -1.50
C LYS A 288 -6.80 -13.53 -0.09
N GLU A 289 -7.41 -14.73 0.01
CA GLU A 289 -7.56 -15.40 1.29
C GLU A 289 -6.18 -15.81 1.81
N PRO A 290 -5.79 -15.36 3.02
CA PRO A 290 -4.52 -15.73 3.62
C PRO A 290 -4.58 -17.15 4.20
N ALA A 291 -3.42 -17.78 4.32
CA ALA A 291 -3.23 -18.97 5.13
C ALA A 291 -3.07 -18.59 6.62
N ALA A 292 -3.14 -19.57 7.52
CA ALA A 292 -3.07 -19.34 8.97
C ALA A 292 -1.74 -18.72 9.40
N ASP A 293 -0.64 -19.17 8.84
CA ASP A 293 0.71 -18.66 9.07
C ASP A 293 0.85 -17.16 8.72
N MET A 294 0.16 -16.70 7.68
CA MET A 294 0.13 -15.28 7.31
C MET A 294 -0.71 -14.45 8.28
N ALA A 295 -1.77 -15.04 8.84
CA ALA A 295 -2.55 -14.38 9.88
C ALA A 295 -1.74 -14.19 11.17
N GLU A 296 -0.87 -15.15 11.54
CA GLU A 296 0.05 -15.02 12.66
C GLU A 296 1.03 -13.84 12.50
N VAL A 297 1.61 -13.68 11.30
CA VAL A 297 2.47 -12.53 10.97
C VAL A 297 1.71 -11.21 11.13
N ALA A 298 0.47 -11.17 10.64
CA ALA A 298 -0.38 -9.99 10.73
C ALA A 298 -0.74 -9.64 12.19
N ILE A 299 -1.06 -10.63 13.00
CA ILE A 299 -1.35 -10.47 14.45
C ILE A 299 -0.13 -9.90 15.15
N LYS A 300 1.05 -10.50 14.99
CA LYS A 300 2.30 -10.01 15.59
C LYS A 300 2.61 -8.56 15.18
N ALA A 301 2.39 -8.22 13.90
CA ALA A 301 2.58 -6.86 13.43
C ALA A 301 1.63 -5.86 14.11
N VAL A 302 0.35 -6.22 14.29
CA VAL A 302 -0.64 -5.37 14.98
C VAL A 302 -0.29 -5.21 16.45
N GLU A 303 -0.04 -6.30 17.18
CA GLU A 303 0.25 -6.29 18.62
C GLU A 303 1.47 -5.45 18.97
N ALA A 304 2.45 -5.36 18.08
CA ALA A 304 3.67 -4.59 18.28
C ALA A 304 3.45 -3.06 18.33
N VAL A 305 2.34 -2.56 17.77
CA VAL A 305 2.07 -1.11 17.66
C VAL A 305 0.70 -0.69 18.20
N PHE A 306 -0.16 -1.65 18.48
CA PHE A 306 -1.54 -1.38 18.86
C PHE A 306 -2.05 -2.32 19.96
N ASP A 307 -2.47 -1.75 21.06
CA ASP A 307 -3.13 -2.47 22.15
C ASP A 307 -4.61 -2.72 21.78
N TRP A 308 -4.86 -3.83 21.11
CA TRP A 308 -6.20 -4.22 20.70
C TRP A 308 -7.11 -4.60 21.87
N ARG A 309 -6.55 -5.07 23.01
CA ARG A 309 -7.33 -5.41 24.20
C ARG A 309 -7.89 -4.17 24.87
N ALA A 310 -7.05 -3.14 25.06
CA ALA A 310 -7.49 -1.85 25.55
C ALA A 310 -8.53 -1.22 24.62
N TYR A 311 -8.32 -1.32 23.30
CA TYR A 311 -9.28 -0.82 22.29
C TYR A 311 -10.64 -1.54 22.37
N LEU A 312 -10.65 -2.88 22.48
CA LEU A 312 -11.89 -3.65 22.61
C LEU A 312 -12.63 -3.32 23.91
N LYS A 313 -11.92 -3.06 25.00
CA LYS A 313 -12.51 -2.62 26.26
C LYS A 313 -13.13 -1.23 26.14
N GLU A 314 -12.42 -0.28 25.52
CA GLU A 314 -12.88 1.11 25.39
C GLU A 314 -14.08 1.22 24.42
N GLU A 315 -13.99 0.54 23.26
CA GLU A 315 -14.96 0.72 22.19
C GLU A 315 -16.13 -0.25 22.23
N PHE A 316 -15.95 -1.47 22.77
CA PHE A 316 -16.96 -2.53 22.73
C PHE A 316 -17.38 -3.05 24.13
N ASP A 317 -16.77 -2.51 25.20
CA ASP A 317 -16.98 -2.98 26.58
C ASP A 317 -16.63 -4.48 26.79
N LEU A 318 -15.62 -4.94 26.04
CA LEU A 318 -15.12 -6.31 26.10
C LEU A 318 -13.79 -6.35 26.87
N ASP A 319 -13.81 -6.93 28.06
CA ASP A 319 -12.62 -7.11 28.91
C ASP A 319 -11.95 -8.45 28.60
N ILE A 320 -10.85 -8.40 27.85
CA ILE A 320 -10.07 -9.58 27.47
C ILE A 320 -8.76 -9.53 28.26
N PRO A 321 -8.50 -10.54 29.12
CA PRO A 321 -7.30 -10.56 29.94
C PRO A 321 -6.03 -10.60 29.06
N TYR A 322 -4.98 -9.95 29.54
CA TYR A 322 -3.64 -10.16 28.99
C TYR A 322 -3.16 -11.55 29.42
N GLU A 323 -2.60 -12.31 28.48
CA GLU A 323 -1.91 -13.55 28.83
C GLU A 323 -0.73 -13.22 29.75
N THR A 324 -0.77 -13.70 31.00
CA THR A 324 0.35 -13.62 31.90
C THR A 324 1.29 -14.78 31.58
N GLU A 325 2.62 -14.54 31.59
CA GLU A 325 3.67 -15.55 31.32
C GLU A 325 3.62 -16.82 32.23
N GLU A 326 2.68 -16.86 33.16
CA GLU A 326 2.51 -18.02 34.08
C GLU A 326 1.73 -19.20 33.45
N THR A 327 1.08 -19.02 32.30
CA THR A 327 0.28 -20.10 31.67
C THR A 327 1.08 -21.01 30.73
N GLU A 328 2.26 -20.61 30.26
CA GLU A 328 3.12 -21.48 29.42
C GLU A 328 3.76 -22.66 30.17
N ASN A 329 3.84 -22.59 31.53
CA ASN A 329 4.45 -23.64 32.34
C ASN A 329 3.45 -24.66 32.88
N ALA A 330 2.18 -24.57 32.58
CA ALA A 330 1.15 -25.48 33.08
C ALA A 330 0.82 -26.65 32.13
N ASP A 331 1.26 -26.58 30.88
CA ASP A 331 1.00 -27.61 29.84
C ASP A 331 2.28 -28.28 29.29
N SER A 332 3.41 -28.21 30.01
CA SER A 332 4.64 -28.90 29.64
C SER A 332 4.87 -30.18 30.48
#